data_f6de5901c0ead49f0b11a4d314b073d0
#
_entry.id   f6de5901c0ead49f0b11a4d314b073d0
#
_cell.length_a   1.000
_cell.length_b   1.000
_cell.length_c   1.000
_cell.angle_alpha   90.00
_cell.angle_beta   90.00
_cell.angle_gamma   90.00
#
_symmetry.space_group_name_H-M   'P 1'
#
loop_
_entity.id
_entity.type
_entity.pdbx_description
1 polymer ?
#
loop_
_entity_poly.entity_id
_entity_poly.type
_entity_poly.pdbx_seq_one_letter_code
_entity_poly.pdbx_strand_id
1 'polypeptide(L)'
;MTRNRLERHYLDLLEKYESNPNVLIYFVESGNSHILKVIFGTNEFCLVVEDRSIQVKYVYNYFSKPDKYNTITGFSIDNLAQKMKTEITRRIRVGGFA
;
A
#
# COMPACT_ATOMS: atom_id res chain seq x y z
N MET A 1 -15.42 8.03 4.80
CA MET A 1 -15.39 6.65 5.23
C MET A 1 -14.04 6.03 4.94
N THR A 2 -13.72 4.97 5.65
CA THR A 2 -12.44 4.30 5.59
C THR A 2 -12.07 3.84 4.20
N ARG A 3 -13.02 3.19 3.51
CA ARG A 3 -12.84 2.73 2.14
C ARG A 3 -12.50 3.89 1.20
N ASN A 4 -13.19 4.99 1.33
CA ASN A 4 -13.00 6.14 0.45
C ASN A 4 -11.63 6.79 0.64
N ARG A 5 -11.11 6.79 1.87
CA ARG A 5 -9.77 7.29 2.13
C ARG A 5 -8.71 6.40 1.49
N LEU A 6 -8.89 5.09 1.59
CA LEU A 6 -7.97 4.14 0.97
C LEU A 6 -8.01 4.28 -0.55
N GLU A 7 -9.21 4.43 -1.12
CA GLU A 7 -9.37 4.63 -2.55
C GLU A 7 -8.67 5.92 -3.02
N ARG A 8 -8.75 6.98 -2.22
CA ARG A 8 -8.06 8.22 -2.54
C ARG A 8 -6.55 8.03 -2.65
N HIS A 9 -5.97 7.29 -1.71
CA HIS A 9 -4.54 6.98 -1.78
C HIS A 9 -4.20 6.12 -2.99
N TYR A 10 -5.09 5.21 -3.35
CA TYR A 10 -4.95 4.42 -4.57
C TYR A 10 -4.92 5.31 -5.81
N LEU A 11 -5.86 6.25 -5.91
CA LEU A 11 -5.92 7.17 -7.06
C LEU A 11 -4.70 8.09 -7.10
N ASP A 12 -4.22 8.56 -5.96
CA ASP A 12 -3.02 9.38 -5.87
C ASP A 12 -1.80 8.61 -6.41
N LEU A 13 -1.67 7.35 -6.06
CA LEU A 13 -0.57 6.52 -6.53
C LEU A 13 -0.67 6.22 -8.03
N LEU A 14 -1.87 5.96 -8.52
CA LEU A 14 -2.10 5.76 -9.95
C LEU A 14 -1.63 6.99 -10.73
N GLU A 15 -2.01 8.17 -10.28
CA GLU A 15 -1.61 9.40 -10.95
C GLU A 15 -0.11 9.61 -10.90
N LYS A 16 0.49 9.38 -9.73
CA LYS A 16 1.93 9.60 -9.54
C LYS A 16 2.78 8.68 -10.42
N TYR A 17 2.35 7.45 -10.61
CA TYR A 17 3.14 6.45 -11.33
C TYR A 17 2.52 6.04 -12.68
N GLU A 18 1.61 6.82 -13.22
CA GLU A 18 0.93 6.47 -14.47
C GLU A 18 1.88 6.28 -15.65
N SER A 19 3.00 7.00 -15.66
CA SER A 19 3.99 6.90 -16.74
C SER A 19 5.05 5.82 -16.49
N ASN A 20 4.94 5.08 -15.38
CA ASN A 20 5.91 4.05 -15.04
C ASN A 20 5.25 2.67 -15.11
N PRO A 21 5.42 1.94 -16.25
CA PRO A 21 4.75 0.66 -16.43
C PRO A 21 5.27 -0.45 -15.52
N ASN A 22 6.39 -0.22 -14.84
CA ASN A 22 6.97 -1.21 -13.94
C ASN A 22 6.34 -1.19 -12.56
N VAL A 23 5.55 -0.16 -12.27
CA VAL A 23 4.82 -0.05 -11.00
C VAL A 23 3.39 -0.51 -11.23
N LEU A 24 3.00 -1.56 -10.52
CA LEU A 24 1.65 -2.12 -10.59
C LEU A 24 0.90 -1.73 -9.33
N ILE A 25 -0.27 -1.14 -9.49
CA ILE A 25 -1.06 -0.63 -8.38
C ILE A 25 -2.46 -1.23 -8.45
N TYR A 26 -2.89 -1.86 -7.35
CA TYR A 26 -4.17 -2.55 -7.28
C TYR A 26 -4.97 -2.07 -6.08
N PHE A 27 -6.28 -2.01 -6.25
CA PHE A 27 -7.20 -1.79 -5.16
C PHE A 27 -8.18 -2.96 -5.16
N VAL A 28 -8.08 -3.81 -4.15
CA VAL A 28 -8.85 -5.05 -4.05
C VAL A 28 -9.81 -4.96 -2.86
N GLU A 29 -11.03 -5.38 -3.07
CA GLU A 29 -12.03 -5.45 -2.02
C GLU A 29 -12.52 -6.88 -1.88
N SER A 30 -12.59 -7.37 -0.65
CA SER A 30 -13.08 -8.70 -0.35
C SER A 30 -13.79 -8.67 1.00
N GLY A 31 -15.12 -8.77 0.98
CA GLY A 31 -15.93 -8.68 2.19
C GLY A 31 -15.70 -7.34 2.89
N ASN A 32 -15.26 -7.40 4.12
CA ASN A 32 -14.99 -6.21 4.93
C ASN A 32 -13.53 -5.73 4.83
N SER A 33 -12.75 -6.36 3.94
CA SER A 33 -11.34 -6.01 3.76
C SER A 33 -11.15 -5.21 2.49
N HIS A 34 -10.35 -4.16 2.59
CA HIS A 34 -9.96 -3.32 1.46
C HIS A 34 -8.46 -3.27 1.42
N ILE A 35 -7.87 -3.55 0.27
CA ILE A 35 -6.44 -3.68 0.15
C ILE A 35 -5.92 -2.78 -0.96
N LEU A 36 -4.96 -1.93 -0.62
CA LEU A 36 -4.19 -1.15 -1.57
C LEU A 36 -2.84 -1.85 -1.72
N LYS A 37 -2.54 -2.32 -2.93
CA LYS A 37 -1.32 -3.08 -3.19
C LYS A 37 -0.50 -2.40 -4.26
N VAL A 38 0.81 -2.28 -4.01
CA VAL A 38 1.77 -1.74 -4.97
C VAL A 38 2.89 -2.74 -5.14
N ILE A 39 3.20 -3.08 -6.39
CA ILE A 39 4.23 -4.07 -6.70
C ILE A 39 5.18 -3.48 -7.73
N PHE A 40 6.47 -3.59 -7.47
CA PHE A 40 7.51 -3.30 -8.46
C PHE A 40 8.77 -4.12 -8.16
N GLY A 41 9.32 -4.75 -9.20
CA GLY A 41 10.45 -5.65 -9.02
C GLY A 41 10.10 -6.76 -8.04
N THR A 42 10.93 -6.92 -7.01
CA THR A 42 10.68 -7.90 -5.94
C THR A 42 9.99 -7.26 -4.72
N ASN A 43 9.59 -6.01 -4.83
CA ASN A 43 8.98 -5.27 -3.72
C ASN A 43 7.47 -5.33 -3.82
N GLU A 44 6.82 -5.58 -2.69
CA GLU A 44 5.37 -5.58 -2.59
C GLU A 44 4.97 -4.84 -1.33
N PHE A 45 4.05 -3.89 -1.50
CA PHE A 45 3.51 -3.10 -0.40
C PHE A 45 2.01 -3.34 -0.34
N CYS A 46 1.51 -3.62 0.85
CA CYS A 46 0.08 -3.82 1.06
C CYS A 46 -0.39 -2.99 2.23
N LEU A 47 -1.39 -2.17 2.01
CA LEU A 47 -2.10 -1.50 3.09
C LEU A 47 -3.49 -2.13 3.17
N VAL A 48 -3.74 -2.83 4.26
CA VAL A 48 -4.98 -3.57 4.47
C VAL A 48 -5.81 -2.84 5.51
N VAL A 49 -7.07 -2.62 5.17
CA VAL A 49 -8.05 -2.05 6.08
C VAL A 49 -9.16 -3.07 6.25
N GLU A 50 -9.34 -3.56 7.48
CA GLU A 50 -10.43 -4.47 7.83
C GLU A 50 -11.44 -3.72 8.68
N ASP A 51 -12.65 -3.61 8.17
CA ASP A 51 -13.74 -2.92 8.86
C ASP A 51 -14.54 -3.94 9.64
N ARG A 52 -14.40 -3.90 10.96
CA ARG A 52 -15.13 -4.79 11.86
C ARG A 52 -16.21 -4.01 12.59
N SER A 53 -17.19 -4.72 13.12
CA SER A 53 -18.37 -4.09 13.73
C SER A 53 -18.02 -3.14 14.89
N ILE A 54 -16.90 -3.37 15.57
CA ILE A 54 -16.53 -2.60 16.75
C ILE A 54 -15.32 -1.70 16.48
N GLN A 55 -14.44 -2.11 15.58
CA GLN A 55 -13.20 -1.38 15.32
C GLN A 55 -12.72 -1.63 13.91
N VAL A 56 -11.90 -0.72 13.43
CA VAL A 56 -11.24 -0.83 12.15
C VAL A 56 -9.78 -1.17 12.39
N LYS A 57 -9.29 -2.16 11.67
CA LYS A 57 -7.90 -2.58 11.78
C LYS A 57 -7.15 -2.09 10.54
N TYR A 58 -6.00 -1.49 10.78
CA TYR A 58 -5.12 -1.00 9.72
C TYR A 58 -3.79 -1.73 9.81
N VAL A 59 -3.35 -2.31 8.69
CA VAL A 59 -2.08 -3.04 8.64
C VAL A 59 -1.35 -2.66 7.36
N TYR A 60 -0.09 -2.26 7.52
CA TYR A 60 0.80 -2.02 6.40
C TYR A 60 1.87 -3.12 6.39
N ASN A 61 1.97 -3.84 5.29
CA ASN A 61 2.95 -4.89 5.08
C ASN A 61 3.88 -4.49 3.95
N TYR A 62 5.17 -4.75 4.13
CA TYR A 62 6.17 -4.51 3.12
C TYR A 62 7.02 -5.77 2.94
N PHE A 63 7.08 -6.25 1.72
CA PHE A 63 7.85 -7.44 1.32
C PHE A 63 8.94 -7.00 0.35
N SER A 64 10.21 -7.12 0.75
CA SER A 64 11.33 -6.77 -0.12
C SER A 64 11.97 -8.00 -0.77
N LYS A 65 11.73 -9.17 -0.20
CA LYS A 65 12.20 -10.47 -0.72
C LYS A 65 11.18 -11.51 -0.31
N PRO A 66 11.15 -12.68 -0.97
CA PRO A 66 10.16 -13.71 -0.66
C PRO A 66 10.11 -14.13 0.81
N ASP A 67 11.25 -14.06 1.49
CA ASP A 67 11.37 -14.50 2.88
C ASP A 67 11.42 -13.35 3.89
N LYS A 68 11.26 -12.11 3.42
CA LYS A 68 11.36 -10.94 4.31
C LYS A 68 10.18 -10.02 4.13
N TYR A 69 9.55 -9.69 5.23
CA TYR A 69 8.51 -8.68 5.25
C TYR A 69 8.51 -7.98 6.60
N ASN A 70 7.99 -6.78 6.60
CA ASN A 70 7.75 -6.01 7.79
C ASN A 70 6.27 -5.70 7.89
N THR A 71 5.73 -5.86 9.08
CA THR A 71 4.33 -5.55 9.35
C THR A 71 4.27 -4.42 10.35
N ILE A 72 3.56 -3.36 10.00
CA ILE A 72 3.36 -2.20 10.87
C ILE A 72 1.87 -2.00 11.02
N THR A 73 1.41 -1.89 12.25
CA THR A 73 0.03 -1.55 12.54
C THR A 73 -0.05 -0.09 12.95
N GLY A 74 -1.17 0.54 12.73
CA GLY A 74 -1.35 1.94 13.09
C GLY A 74 -2.80 2.26 13.34
N PHE A 75 -3.02 3.50 13.75
CA PHE A 75 -4.35 3.99 14.09
C PHE A 75 -4.98 4.83 13.00
N SER A 76 -4.25 5.09 11.92
CA SER A 76 -4.70 5.98 10.86
C SER A 76 -4.29 5.45 9.51
N ILE A 77 -5.23 5.43 8.57
CA ILE A 77 -4.96 5.08 7.18
C ILE A 77 -3.94 6.04 6.60
N ASP A 78 -4.10 7.34 6.88
CA ASP A 78 -3.23 8.35 6.28
C ASP A 78 -1.79 8.20 6.74
N ASN A 79 -1.58 7.87 8.02
CA ASN A 79 -0.23 7.65 8.54
C ASN A 79 0.42 6.44 7.88
N LEU A 80 -0.30 5.33 7.79
CA LEU A 80 0.22 4.13 7.16
C LEU A 80 0.43 4.31 5.66
N ALA A 81 -0.49 5.00 5.00
CA ALA A 81 -0.35 5.32 3.58
C ALA A 81 0.88 6.20 3.34
N GLN A 82 1.14 7.16 4.22
CA GLN A 82 2.31 8.01 4.10
C GLN A 82 3.60 7.21 4.28
N LYS A 83 3.63 6.30 5.23
CA LYS A 83 4.77 5.40 5.42
C LYS A 83 5.00 4.57 4.17
N MET A 84 3.94 4.02 3.60
CA MET A 84 4.01 3.23 2.38
C MET A 84 4.55 4.06 1.21
N LYS A 85 4.02 5.26 1.01
CA LYS A 85 4.44 6.15 -0.06
C LYS A 85 5.91 6.54 0.07
N THR A 86 6.36 6.79 1.30
CA THR A 86 7.75 7.11 1.58
C THR A 86 8.67 5.93 1.23
N GLU A 87 8.30 4.72 1.62
CA GLU A 87 9.08 3.53 1.31
C GLU A 87 9.10 3.24 -0.19
N ILE A 88 7.97 3.40 -0.87
CA ILE A 88 7.90 3.22 -2.33
C ILE A 88 8.87 4.18 -3.01
N THR A 89 8.82 5.46 -2.65
CA THR A 89 9.70 6.48 -3.25
C THR A 89 11.16 6.15 -3.00
N ARG A 90 11.48 5.76 -1.76
CA ARG A 90 12.86 5.42 -1.40
C ARG A 90 13.36 4.20 -2.18
N ARG A 91 12.55 3.16 -2.29
CA ARG A 91 12.94 1.93 -2.99
C ARG A 91 13.10 2.14 -4.48
N ILE A 92 12.22 2.93 -5.09
CA ILE A 92 12.34 3.26 -6.51
C ILE A 92 13.62 4.02 -6.76
N ARG A 93 13.97 4.98 -5.88
CA ARG A 93 15.15 5.80 -6.03
C ARG A 93 16.45 5.00 -5.84
N VAL A 94 16.49 4.13 -4.82
CA VAL A 94 17.70 3.38 -4.47
C VAL A 94 17.86 2.11 -5.30
N GLY A 95 16.81 1.31 -5.35
CA GLY A 95 16.86 0.05 -6.06
C GLY A 95 16.76 0.20 -7.55
N GLY A 96 16.16 1.28 -7.97
CA GLY A 96 15.94 1.58 -9.37
C GLY A 96 15.11 0.51 -10.07
N PHE A 97 14.52 0.92 -11.16
CA PHE A 97 14.11 -0.01 -12.18
C PHE A 97 15.19 0.06 -13.21
N ALA A 98 16.17 -0.64 -12.94
CA ALA A 98 17.20 -0.71 -13.98
C ALA A 98 16.64 -1.41 -15.18
#